data_7b994ca545c4cbbd2d137e7ab86c4931
#
_entry.id   7b994ca545c4cbbd2d137e7ab86c4931
#
_cell.length_a   1.000
_cell.length_b   1.000
_cell.length_c   1.000
_cell.angle_alpha   90.00
_cell.angle_beta   90.00
_cell.angle_gamma   90.00
#
_symmetry.space_group_name_H-M   'P 1'
#
loop_
_entity.id
_entity.type
_entity.pdbx_description
1 polymer ?
#
loop_
_entity_poly.entity_id
_entity_poly.type
_entity_poly.pdbx_seq_one_letter_code
_entity_poly.pdbx_strand_id
1 'polypeptide(L)'
;MGITMAANDAFTAGVRPGGLTNSTEIRLLLCYLVKNAGPITRAEIENALMEEALVNYFEIGSCLDDIAKQQLVVVDGDRYTITDKGRKVAQELAYDLPRSVREKAVAAVLRSQTWTRKEAEYSARIREKSDGHCSVRCQVKALDSELFCLDIGTPDRLSAELVKKQFILKGNEIYQMLITKLTEEEK
;
A
#
# COMPACT_ATOMS: atom_id res chain seq x y z
N MET A 1 -24.18 -34.25 -4.63
CA MET A 1 -24.70 -32.87 -4.78
C MET A 1 -23.54 -32.01 -5.25
N GLY A 2 -23.45 -31.78 -6.55
CA GLY A 2 -22.40 -30.94 -7.13
C GLY A 2 -22.80 -29.47 -6.96
N ILE A 3 -21.97 -28.71 -6.28
CA ILE A 3 -22.08 -27.25 -6.25
C ILE A 3 -21.56 -26.76 -7.59
N THR A 4 -22.47 -26.43 -8.50
CA THR A 4 -22.13 -25.74 -9.74
C THR A 4 -21.82 -24.28 -9.35
N MET A 5 -20.53 -23.97 -9.20
CA MET A 5 -20.11 -22.57 -9.08
C MET A 5 -20.43 -21.87 -10.40
N ALA A 6 -21.22 -20.80 -10.34
CA ALA A 6 -21.45 -19.93 -11.47
C ALA A 6 -20.09 -19.30 -11.86
N ALA A 7 -19.83 -19.21 -13.18
CA ALA A 7 -18.52 -18.82 -13.73
C ALA A 7 -18.03 -17.40 -13.37
N ASN A 8 -18.75 -16.68 -12.52
CA ASN A 8 -18.46 -15.31 -12.08
C ASN A 8 -18.31 -15.15 -10.56
N ASP A 9 -18.43 -16.21 -9.77
CA ASP A 9 -18.25 -16.11 -8.32
C ASP A 9 -16.78 -16.14 -7.96
N ALA A 10 -16.32 -15.09 -7.30
CA ALA A 10 -14.96 -14.95 -6.82
C ALA A 10 -14.75 -15.74 -5.51
N PHE A 11 -13.52 -16.13 -5.25
CA PHE A 11 -13.14 -16.76 -3.98
C PHE A 11 -13.27 -15.75 -2.82
N THR A 12 -14.12 -16.07 -1.83
CA THR A 12 -14.56 -15.11 -0.81
C THR A 12 -13.85 -15.20 0.53
N ALA A 13 -12.91 -16.16 0.72
CA ALA A 13 -12.18 -16.29 1.97
C ALA A 13 -11.39 -15.03 2.30
N GLY A 14 -11.58 -14.49 3.51
CA GLY A 14 -10.92 -13.27 3.98
C GLY A 14 -11.61 -11.96 3.57
N VAL A 15 -12.74 -12.01 2.85
CA VAL A 15 -13.51 -10.81 2.49
C VAL A 15 -14.50 -10.49 3.61
N ARG A 16 -14.54 -9.24 4.06
CA ARG A 16 -15.51 -8.75 5.06
C ARG A 16 -16.90 -8.59 4.46
N PRO A 17 -17.96 -8.63 5.27
CA PRO A 17 -19.30 -8.26 4.81
C PRO A 17 -19.30 -6.88 4.14
N GLY A 18 -19.83 -6.83 2.91
CA GLY A 18 -19.81 -5.63 2.06
C GLY A 18 -18.56 -5.46 1.19
N GLY A 19 -17.62 -6.42 1.20
CA GLY A 19 -16.57 -6.54 0.20
C GLY A 19 -17.08 -7.18 -1.10
N LEU A 20 -16.23 -7.21 -2.12
CA LEU A 20 -16.60 -7.69 -3.44
C LEU A 20 -16.33 -9.19 -3.58
N THR A 21 -17.33 -9.90 -4.10
CA THR A 21 -17.30 -11.35 -4.33
C THR A 21 -17.55 -11.74 -5.78
N ASN A 22 -17.70 -10.75 -6.65
CA ASN A 22 -17.93 -10.93 -8.08
C ASN A 22 -16.70 -10.45 -8.86
N SER A 23 -16.12 -11.30 -9.70
CA SER A 23 -14.91 -10.98 -10.47
C SER A 23 -15.09 -9.79 -11.43
N THR A 24 -16.31 -9.53 -11.92
CA THR A 24 -16.59 -8.37 -12.75
C THR A 24 -16.53 -7.08 -11.94
N GLU A 25 -17.11 -7.06 -10.73
CA GLU A 25 -17.03 -5.92 -9.81
C GLU A 25 -15.58 -5.68 -9.35
N ILE A 26 -14.80 -6.76 -9.12
CA ILE A 26 -13.39 -6.64 -8.75
C ILE A 26 -12.59 -6.00 -9.88
N ARG A 27 -12.75 -6.47 -11.14
CA ARG A 27 -12.10 -5.85 -12.31
C ARG A 27 -12.46 -4.38 -12.47
N LEU A 28 -13.72 -4.05 -12.24
CA LEU A 28 -14.20 -2.66 -12.29
C LEU A 28 -13.56 -1.82 -11.18
N LEU A 29 -13.49 -2.33 -9.95
CA LEU A 29 -12.80 -1.66 -8.83
C LEU A 29 -11.32 -1.43 -9.15
N LEU A 30 -10.63 -2.42 -9.71
CA LEU A 30 -9.23 -2.28 -10.10
C LEU A 30 -9.02 -1.20 -11.17
N CYS A 31 -9.85 -1.18 -12.22
CA CYS A 31 -9.83 -0.09 -13.22
C CYS A 31 -10.10 1.28 -12.57
N TYR A 32 -11.05 1.34 -11.64
CA TYR A 32 -11.36 2.57 -10.90
C TYR A 32 -10.19 3.05 -10.06
N LEU A 33 -9.48 2.14 -9.36
CA LEU A 33 -8.29 2.47 -8.58
C LEU A 33 -7.15 2.98 -9.46
N VAL A 34 -6.81 2.26 -10.54
CA VAL A 34 -5.75 2.66 -11.47
C VAL A 34 -6.07 4.01 -12.13
N LYS A 35 -7.34 4.30 -12.40
CA LYS A 35 -7.77 5.60 -12.92
C LYS A 35 -7.55 6.75 -11.94
N ASN A 36 -7.86 6.55 -10.64
CA ASN A 36 -7.91 7.63 -9.67
C ASN A 36 -6.60 7.79 -8.87
N ALA A 37 -5.79 6.74 -8.75
CA ALA A 37 -4.56 6.72 -7.98
C ALA A 37 -3.32 6.28 -8.79
N GLY A 38 -3.49 5.94 -10.07
CA GLY A 38 -2.37 5.50 -10.91
C GLY A 38 -1.42 6.63 -11.33
N PRO A 39 -0.19 6.27 -11.75
CA PRO A 39 0.37 4.92 -11.83
C PRO A 39 0.53 4.26 -10.46
N ILE A 40 0.17 2.97 -10.36
CA ILE A 40 0.12 2.23 -9.10
C ILE A 40 0.77 0.85 -9.26
N THR A 41 1.52 0.40 -8.28
CA THR A 41 2.14 -0.93 -8.30
C THR A 41 1.16 -2.02 -7.87
N ARG A 42 1.46 -3.27 -8.28
CA ARG A 42 0.70 -4.43 -7.83
C ARG A 42 0.69 -4.55 -6.30
N ALA A 43 1.85 -4.36 -5.67
CA ALA A 43 1.97 -4.43 -4.21
C ALA A 43 1.13 -3.37 -3.49
N GLU A 44 1.05 -2.14 -4.00
CA GLU A 44 0.20 -1.08 -3.43
C GLU A 44 -1.29 -1.44 -3.54
N ILE A 45 -1.73 -2.04 -4.65
CA ILE A 45 -3.12 -2.52 -4.82
C ILE A 45 -3.41 -3.65 -3.85
N GLU A 46 -2.56 -4.69 -3.83
CA GLU A 46 -2.73 -5.87 -2.97
C GLU A 46 -2.78 -5.47 -1.49
N ASN A 47 -1.81 -4.67 -1.02
CA ASN A 47 -1.76 -4.20 0.36
C ASN A 47 -3.01 -3.41 0.74
N ALA A 48 -3.43 -2.46 -0.11
CA ALA A 48 -4.60 -1.62 0.16
C ALA A 48 -5.91 -2.43 0.25
N LEU A 49 -6.15 -3.32 -0.71
CA LEU A 49 -7.40 -4.10 -0.76
C LEU A 49 -7.44 -5.19 0.31
N MET A 50 -6.27 -5.74 0.70
CA MET A 50 -6.16 -6.72 1.78
C MET A 50 -6.28 -6.09 3.16
N GLU A 51 -5.67 -4.93 3.40
CA GLU A 51 -5.81 -4.18 4.66
C GLU A 51 -7.29 -3.89 4.99
N GLU A 52 -8.05 -3.51 3.98
CA GLU A 52 -9.50 -3.24 4.12
C GLU A 52 -10.36 -4.51 4.02
N ALA A 53 -9.75 -5.67 3.72
CA ALA A 53 -10.44 -6.94 3.48
C ALA A 53 -11.61 -6.82 2.48
N LEU A 54 -11.42 -6.03 1.42
CA LEU A 54 -12.42 -5.76 0.39
C LEU A 54 -12.47 -6.83 -0.68
N VAL A 55 -11.35 -7.48 -0.98
CA VAL A 55 -11.21 -8.49 -2.04
C VAL A 55 -10.26 -9.59 -1.56
N ASN A 56 -10.47 -10.83 -1.98
CA ASN A 56 -9.55 -11.93 -1.73
C ASN A 56 -8.25 -11.73 -2.53
N TYR A 57 -7.11 -12.11 -1.93
CA TYR A 57 -5.78 -11.98 -2.54
C TYR A 57 -5.66 -12.63 -3.92
N PHE A 58 -6.15 -13.88 -4.05
CA PHE A 58 -6.07 -14.62 -5.31
C PHE A 58 -6.89 -13.98 -6.42
N GLU A 59 -8.04 -13.41 -6.06
CA GLU A 59 -8.92 -12.69 -7.00
C GLU A 59 -8.28 -11.39 -7.49
N ILE A 60 -7.54 -10.67 -6.62
CA ILE A 60 -6.82 -9.45 -7.03
C ILE A 60 -5.83 -9.78 -8.15
N GLY A 61 -4.99 -10.81 -7.96
CA GLY A 61 -4.00 -11.22 -8.95
C GLY A 61 -4.63 -11.63 -10.28
N SER A 62 -5.62 -12.52 -10.24
CA SER A 62 -6.33 -13.00 -11.43
C SER A 62 -7.01 -11.85 -12.19
N CYS A 63 -7.69 -10.95 -11.48
CA CYS A 63 -8.38 -9.82 -12.08
C CYS A 63 -7.43 -8.76 -12.64
N LEU A 64 -6.24 -8.54 -12.03
CA LEU A 64 -5.20 -7.68 -12.58
C LEU A 64 -4.69 -8.21 -13.93
N ASP A 65 -4.44 -9.51 -14.02
CA ASP A 65 -4.03 -10.16 -15.28
C ASP A 65 -5.12 -10.04 -16.35
N ASP A 66 -6.39 -10.18 -15.95
CA ASP A 66 -7.52 -10.06 -16.87
C ASP A 66 -7.67 -8.65 -17.44
N ILE A 67 -7.60 -7.60 -16.61
CA ILE A 67 -7.71 -6.22 -17.10
C ILE A 67 -6.52 -5.80 -17.96
N ALA A 68 -5.34 -6.38 -17.73
CA ALA A 68 -4.18 -6.19 -18.58
C ALA A 68 -4.37 -6.88 -19.96
N LYS A 69 -4.82 -8.15 -19.98
CA LYS A 69 -5.16 -8.89 -21.22
C LYS A 69 -6.24 -8.18 -22.04
N GLN A 70 -7.23 -7.58 -21.37
CA GLN A 70 -8.29 -6.81 -22.02
C GLN A 70 -7.86 -5.42 -22.47
N GLN A 71 -6.60 -5.05 -22.24
CA GLN A 71 -6.03 -3.73 -22.57
C GLN A 71 -6.77 -2.57 -21.87
N LEU A 72 -7.31 -2.81 -20.69
CA LEU A 72 -7.90 -1.77 -19.84
C LEU A 72 -6.82 -1.00 -19.07
N VAL A 73 -5.69 -1.66 -18.83
CA VAL A 73 -4.49 -1.08 -18.22
C VAL A 73 -3.26 -1.48 -19.04
N VAL A 74 -2.21 -0.65 -18.97
CA VAL A 74 -0.85 -0.96 -19.45
C VAL A 74 0.01 -1.24 -18.23
N VAL A 75 0.86 -2.26 -18.32
CA VAL A 75 1.83 -2.63 -17.27
C VAL A 75 3.22 -2.26 -17.78
N ASP A 76 3.90 -1.38 -17.07
CA ASP A 76 5.29 -1.01 -17.30
C ASP A 76 6.11 -1.34 -16.03
N GLY A 77 6.94 -2.37 -16.14
CA GLY A 77 7.60 -2.98 -14.99
C GLY A 77 6.57 -3.54 -13.99
N ASP A 78 6.48 -2.94 -12.80
CA ASP A 78 5.52 -3.30 -11.74
C ASP A 78 4.32 -2.34 -11.66
N ARG A 79 4.26 -1.32 -12.53
CA ARG A 79 3.27 -0.22 -12.49
C ARG A 79 2.16 -0.39 -13.49
N TYR A 80 0.95 -0.21 -13.00
CA TYR A 80 -0.29 -0.22 -13.79
C TYR A 80 -0.72 1.21 -14.10
N THR A 81 -0.98 1.48 -15.36
CA THR A 81 -1.49 2.76 -15.87
C THR A 81 -2.78 2.54 -16.64
N ILE A 82 -3.80 3.36 -16.41
CA ILE A 82 -5.10 3.23 -17.08
C ILE A 82 -5.00 3.63 -18.55
N THR A 83 -5.58 2.82 -19.44
CA THR A 83 -5.74 3.16 -20.86
C THR A 83 -7.00 4.03 -21.09
N ASP A 84 -7.15 4.61 -22.28
CA ASP A 84 -8.38 5.33 -22.64
C ASP A 84 -9.62 4.42 -22.61
N LYS A 85 -9.45 3.15 -23.03
CA LYS A 85 -10.51 2.14 -22.94
C LYS A 85 -10.88 1.85 -21.48
N GLY A 86 -9.87 1.62 -20.62
CA GLY A 86 -10.11 1.39 -19.19
C GLY A 86 -10.71 2.59 -18.49
N ARG A 87 -10.32 3.80 -18.88
CA ARG A 87 -10.86 5.05 -18.34
C ARG A 87 -12.36 5.17 -18.64
N LYS A 88 -12.80 4.86 -19.85
CA LYS A 88 -14.22 4.85 -20.23
C LYS A 88 -15.00 3.85 -19.39
N VAL A 89 -14.52 2.60 -19.30
CA VAL A 89 -15.14 1.54 -18.48
C VAL A 89 -15.27 2.00 -17.02
N ALA A 90 -14.18 2.51 -16.43
CA ALA A 90 -14.20 2.98 -15.05
C ALA A 90 -15.11 4.19 -14.82
N GLN A 91 -15.35 5.04 -15.84
CA GLN A 91 -16.26 6.18 -15.71
C GLN A 91 -17.73 5.77 -15.84
N GLU A 92 -18.03 4.94 -16.81
CA GLU A 92 -19.41 4.54 -17.12
C GLU A 92 -19.99 3.61 -16.07
N LEU A 93 -19.18 2.67 -15.56
CA LEU A 93 -19.63 1.61 -14.65
C LEU A 93 -19.26 1.84 -13.18
N ALA A 94 -18.60 2.97 -12.83
CA ALA A 94 -18.23 3.22 -11.44
C ALA A 94 -19.42 3.20 -10.46
N TYR A 95 -20.59 3.58 -10.91
CA TYR A 95 -21.79 3.63 -10.08
C TYR A 95 -22.40 2.25 -9.77
N ASP A 96 -21.98 1.21 -10.49
CA ASP A 96 -22.36 -0.18 -10.20
C ASP A 96 -21.67 -0.71 -8.93
N LEU A 97 -20.58 -0.01 -8.50
CA LEU A 97 -19.90 -0.31 -7.24
C LEU A 97 -20.45 0.54 -6.09
N PRO A 98 -20.65 -0.06 -4.90
CA PRO A 98 -21.04 0.70 -3.71
C PRO A 98 -20.06 1.85 -3.45
N ARG A 99 -20.60 3.03 -3.16
CA ARG A 99 -19.78 4.23 -2.89
C ARG A 99 -18.77 4.00 -1.76
N SER A 100 -19.18 3.32 -0.70
CA SER A 100 -18.35 2.99 0.45
C SER A 100 -17.12 2.13 0.07
N VAL A 101 -17.30 1.17 -0.85
CA VAL A 101 -16.19 0.33 -1.36
C VAL A 101 -15.19 1.18 -2.15
N ARG A 102 -15.69 2.03 -3.06
CA ARG A 102 -14.84 2.91 -3.87
C ARG A 102 -14.02 3.88 -3.02
N GLU A 103 -14.66 4.55 -2.06
CA GLU A 103 -13.99 5.52 -1.19
C GLU A 103 -12.95 4.84 -0.28
N LYS A 104 -13.29 3.71 0.34
CA LYS A 104 -12.35 2.94 1.16
C LYS A 104 -11.15 2.45 0.35
N ALA A 105 -11.39 1.89 -0.82
CA ALA A 105 -10.32 1.37 -1.67
C ALA A 105 -9.35 2.48 -2.13
N VAL A 106 -9.86 3.63 -2.58
CA VAL A 106 -9.01 4.77 -2.98
C VAL A 106 -8.23 5.31 -1.78
N ALA A 107 -8.86 5.49 -0.63
CA ALA A 107 -8.18 5.96 0.57
C ALA A 107 -7.07 5.00 1.02
N ALA A 108 -7.30 3.68 0.96
CA ALA A 108 -6.30 2.68 1.29
C ALA A 108 -5.11 2.70 0.34
N VAL A 109 -5.37 2.82 -0.97
CA VAL A 109 -4.30 2.95 -1.97
C VAL A 109 -3.45 4.20 -1.74
N LEU A 110 -4.06 5.35 -1.51
CA LEU A 110 -3.34 6.59 -1.26
C LEU A 110 -2.50 6.51 0.04
N ARG A 111 -2.99 5.81 1.06
CA ARG A 111 -2.20 5.51 2.28
C ARG A 111 -1.00 4.63 1.95
N SER A 112 -1.20 3.56 1.17
CA SER A 112 -0.13 2.65 0.75
C SER A 112 0.95 3.37 -0.05
N GLN A 113 0.58 4.20 -1.03
CA GLN A 113 1.52 5.03 -1.81
C GLN A 113 2.29 6.03 -0.93
N THR A 114 1.60 6.67 0.02
CA THR A 114 2.24 7.59 0.96
C THR A 114 3.24 6.86 1.85
N TRP A 115 2.90 5.65 2.31
CA TRP A 115 3.79 4.80 3.09
C TRP A 115 5.03 4.40 2.28
N THR A 116 4.85 3.87 1.08
CA THR A 116 5.97 3.45 0.19
C THR A 116 6.94 4.60 -0.08
N ARG A 117 6.42 5.81 -0.35
CA ARG A 117 7.25 7.00 -0.53
C ARG A 117 8.03 7.37 0.73
N LYS A 118 7.35 7.37 1.89
CA LYS A 118 8.01 7.66 3.18
C LYS A 118 9.06 6.61 3.52
N GLU A 119 8.81 5.34 3.27
CA GLU A 119 9.77 4.26 3.53
C GLU A 119 11.02 4.36 2.64
N ALA A 120 10.88 4.92 1.43
CA ALA A 120 12.03 5.19 0.56
C ALA A 120 12.91 6.33 1.09
N GLU A 121 12.30 7.38 1.66
CA GLU A 121 12.99 8.54 2.25
C GLU A 121 13.49 8.25 3.68
N TYR A 122 12.69 7.53 4.48
CA TYR A 122 12.91 7.25 5.91
C TYR A 122 12.98 5.75 6.14
N SER A 123 14.15 5.17 6.04
CA SER A 123 14.32 3.72 6.25
C SER A 123 14.67 3.40 7.70
N ALA A 124 14.13 2.29 8.22
CA ALA A 124 14.49 1.79 9.53
C ALA A 124 14.66 0.26 9.49
N ARG A 125 15.79 -0.23 10.02
CA ARG A 125 16.12 -1.66 10.05
C ARG A 125 16.37 -2.12 11.47
N ILE A 126 15.72 -3.22 11.85
CA ILE A 126 15.89 -3.85 13.15
C ILE A 126 17.04 -4.85 13.08
N ARG A 127 17.90 -4.84 14.09
CA ARG A 127 18.93 -5.85 14.34
C ARG A 127 18.69 -6.44 15.72
N GLU A 128 18.53 -7.75 15.78
CA GLU A 128 18.47 -8.48 17.05
C GLU A 128 19.89 -8.71 17.57
N LYS A 129 20.07 -8.56 18.88
CA LYS A 129 21.29 -8.86 19.59
C LYS A 129 21.16 -10.19 20.31
N SER A 130 22.29 -10.83 20.64
CA SER A 130 22.35 -12.13 21.30
C SER A 130 21.75 -12.16 22.71
N ASP A 131 21.56 -11.01 23.34
CA ASP A 131 20.99 -10.82 24.67
C ASP A 131 19.47 -10.60 24.69
N GLY A 132 18.80 -10.73 23.52
CA GLY A 132 17.37 -10.51 23.36
C GLY A 132 16.97 -9.05 23.18
N HIS A 133 17.91 -8.10 23.31
CA HIS A 133 17.69 -6.70 22.99
C HIS A 133 17.70 -6.49 21.47
N CYS A 134 17.09 -5.40 21.03
CA CYS A 134 17.12 -5.01 19.62
C CYS A 134 17.76 -3.64 19.45
N SER A 135 18.26 -3.38 18.27
CA SER A 135 18.68 -2.04 17.85
C SER A 135 17.98 -1.70 16.54
N VAL A 136 17.45 -0.49 16.45
CA VAL A 136 16.80 0.02 15.25
C VAL A 136 17.70 1.06 14.62
N ARG A 137 18.20 0.77 13.43
CA ARG A 137 18.95 1.71 12.64
C ARG A 137 18.01 2.52 11.76
N CYS A 138 17.84 3.77 12.11
CA CYS A 138 17.01 4.76 11.45
C CYS A 138 17.85 5.64 10.51
N GLN A 139 17.43 5.81 9.27
CA GLN A 139 18.16 6.58 8.26
C GLN A 139 17.24 7.52 7.51
N VAL A 140 17.66 8.76 7.32
CA VAL A 140 17.04 9.74 6.42
C VAL A 140 17.89 9.86 5.18
N LYS A 141 17.28 9.66 4.02
CA LYS A 141 17.93 9.75 2.71
C LYS A 141 17.34 10.91 1.92
N ALA A 142 18.20 11.66 1.24
CA ALA A 142 17.79 12.63 0.25
C ALA A 142 18.59 12.42 -1.02
N LEU A 143 17.87 12.22 -2.12
CA LEU A 143 18.45 11.83 -3.40
C LEU A 143 19.37 10.63 -3.25
N ASP A 144 20.49 10.44 -3.50
CA ASP A 144 21.33 9.25 -3.32
C ASP A 144 22.29 9.35 -2.10
N SER A 145 22.05 10.29 -1.18
CA SER A 145 22.89 10.51 0.00
C SER A 145 22.17 10.23 1.32
N GLU A 146 22.91 9.69 2.29
CA GLU A 146 22.45 9.56 3.67
C GLU A 146 22.67 10.93 4.36
N LEU A 147 21.57 11.59 4.74
CA LEU A 147 21.62 12.84 5.48
C LEU A 147 21.81 12.63 6.98
N PHE A 148 21.25 11.54 7.49
CA PHE A 148 21.17 11.31 8.92
C PHE A 148 21.03 9.82 9.20
N CYS A 149 21.73 9.34 10.22
CA CYS A 149 21.64 7.98 10.72
C CYS A 149 21.62 7.98 12.24
N LEU A 150 20.69 7.24 12.84
CA LEU A 150 20.52 7.10 14.28
C LEU A 150 20.31 5.63 14.61
N ASP A 151 21.09 5.09 15.54
CA ASP A 151 20.90 3.74 16.09
C ASP A 151 20.26 3.85 17.49
N ILE A 152 19.06 3.27 17.65
CA ILE A 152 18.27 3.30 18.88
C ILE A 152 18.21 1.90 19.48
N GLY A 153 18.72 1.73 20.70
CA GLY A 153 18.57 0.49 21.47
C GLY A 153 17.14 0.33 22.00
N THR A 154 16.57 -0.87 21.91
CA THR A 154 15.25 -1.20 22.44
C THR A 154 15.31 -2.49 23.24
N PRO A 155 14.49 -2.64 24.31
CA PRO A 155 14.54 -3.81 25.18
C PRO A 155 14.06 -5.10 24.52
N ASP A 156 13.18 -4.98 23.52
CA ASP A 156 12.54 -6.11 22.84
C ASP A 156 12.17 -5.78 21.39
N ARG A 157 11.73 -6.81 20.67
CA ARG A 157 11.34 -6.69 19.25
C ARG A 157 10.08 -5.85 19.05
N LEU A 158 9.10 -5.91 19.96
CA LEU A 158 7.87 -5.15 19.85
C LEU A 158 8.15 -3.64 19.90
N SER A 159 8.96 -3.23 20.85
CA SER A 159 9.44 -1.84 20.95
C SER A 159 10.22 -1.41 19.72
N ALA A 160 11.04 -2.31 19.16
CA ALA A 160 11.78 -2.05 17.92
C ALA A 160 10.85 -1.83 16.72
N GLU A 161 9.81 -2.64 16.56
CA GLU A 161 8.82 -2.48 15.48
C GLU A 161 8.02 -1.16 15.63
N LEU A 162 7.70 -0.76 16.86
CA LEU A 162 7.06 0.54 17.13
C LEU A 162 7.98 1.71 16.74
N VAL A 163 9.25 1.66 17.15
CA VAL A 163 10.25 2.69 16.79
C VAL A 163 10.40 2.76 15.27
N LYS A 164 10.56 1.61 14.59
CA LYS A 164 10.64 1.54 13.13
C LYS A 164 9.45 2.21 12.47
N LYS A 165 8.22 1.82 12.86
CA LYS A 165 6.98 2.35 12.30
C LYS A 165 6.85 3.87 12.51
N GLN A 166 7.11 4.34 13.74
CA GLN A 166 7.00 5.76 14.06
C GLN A 166 8.06 6.59 13.35
N PHE A 167 9.29 6.07 13.20
CA PHE A 167 10.33 6.77 12.47
C PHE A 167 9.98 6.93 10.98
N ILE A 168 9.47 5.90 10.31
CA ILE A 168 9.04 6.00 8.91
C ILE A 168 7.92 7.06 8.77
N LEU A 169 6.99 7.12 9.72
CA LEU A 169 5.89 8.09 9.68
C LEU A 169 6.32 9.53 9.98
N LYS A 170 7.22 9.72 10.95
CA LYS A 170 7.57 11.01 11.54
C LYS A 170 9.04 11.41 11.31
N GLY A 171 9.75 10.72 10.42
CA GLY A 171 11.19 10.93 10.20
C GLY A 171 11.56 12.38 9.92
N ASN A 172 10.75 13.10 9.14
CA ASN A 172 10.98 14.52 8.88
C ASN A 172 10.87 15.37 10.15
N GLU A 173 9.84 15.16 10.97
CA GLU A 173 9.66 15.89 12.23
C GLU A 173 10.82 15.65 13.19
N ILE A 174 11.27 14.39 13.30
CA ILE A 174 12.41 13.98 14.13
C ILE A 174 13.69 14.65 13.64
N TYR A 175 13.94 14.61 12.33
CA TYR A 175 15.12 15.23 11.72
C TYR A 175 15.16 16.75 11.98
N GLN A 176 14.05 17.44 11.70
CA GLN A 176 13.94 18.88 11.91
C GLN A 176 14.12 19.25 13.41
N MET A 177 13.48 18.49 14.30
CA MET A 177 13.63 18.69 15.74
C MET A 177 15.10 18.55 16.18
N LEU A 178 15.81 17.55 15.70
CA LEU A 178 17.22 17.34 16.03
C LEU A 178 18.10 18.47 15.48
N ILE A 179 17.92 18.89 14.23
CA ILE A 179 18.65 20.00 13.64
C ILE A 179 18.41 21.28 14.45
N THR A 180 17.13 21.60 14.76
CA THR A 180 16.78 22.77 15.56
C THR A 180 17.50 22.75 16.92
N LYS A 181 17.41 21.62 17.64
CA LYS A 181 18.02 21.49 18.96
C LYS A 181 19.55 21.51 18.96
N LEU A 182 20.18 21.02 17.91
CA LEU A 182 21.64 21.03 17.79
C LEU A 182 22.21 22.35 17.27
N THR A 183 21.36 23.23 16.70
CA THR A 183 21.77 24.54 16.18
C THR A 183 21.29 25.70 17.04
N GLU A 184 20.44 25.47 18.06
CA GLU A 184 20.07 26.49 19.05
C GLU A 184 21.31 26.85 19.88
N GLU A 185 21.76 28.10 19.81
CA GLU A 185 22.76 28.63 20.73
C GLU A 185 22.13 28.82 22.12
N GLU A 186 22.74 28.25 23.16
CA GLU A 186 22.37 28.54 24.55
C GLU A 186 22.59 30.06 24.81
N LYS A 187 21.49 30.75 25.11
CA LYS A 187 21.52 32.16 25.52
C LYS A 187 21.79 32.25 27.00
#